data_d14138ace04985d375367e61f4b7bd4c
#
_entry.id   d14138ace04985d375367e61f4b7bd4c
#
_cell.length_a   1.000
_cell.length_b   1.000
_cell.length_c   1.000
_cell.angle_alpha   90.00
_cell.angle_beta   90.00
_cell.angle_gamma   90.00
#
_symmetry.space_group_name_H-M   'P 1'
#
loop_
_entity.id
_entity.type
_entity.pdbx_description
1 polymer ?
#
loop_
_entity_poly.entity_id
_entity_poly.type
_entity_poly.pdbx_seq_one_letter_code
_entity_poly.pdbx_strand_id
1 'polypeptide(L)'
;SADFTMNANRGIALGTSHGTFNVNSGTTITVAGIVAGSNNLIKSGDGRLILSGVNTYSGNTTISAGTLEVSGLLGSGTYSGNISNSGTFEYSSSSDQTISGVISGTGDIVKGDTGTLILAGNNTYSQMTMNDGYIVINADSGLGTPPGSATPGHLTFNGGILRTTASFTLNSNRGINLLSHGTILTDPGTTLTYGGIIAGSGNLLKDGTGTLVLSGNNTNTGSVGINSGTLRISSENNLGSIPGSFDADKLMFNNGTLNITSSMTLDSNSGVSYTGANANFDINSGITLTLSLIHISEPTRQLC
;
A
#
# COMPACT_ATOMS: atom_id res chain seq x y z
N SER A 1 31.77 4.76 -13.98
CA SER A 1 30.94 4.92 -15.17
C SER A 1 29.94 6.03 -14.90
N ALA A 2 29.54 6.73 -15.97
CA ALA A 2 28.54 7.80 -15.88
C ALA A 2 27.14 7.22 -16.14
N ASP A 3 26.10 7.97 -15.74
CA ASP A 3 24.73 7.69 -16.11
C ASP A 3 24.56 7.65 -17.62
N PHE A 4 23.72 6.76 -18.10
CA PHE A 4 23.52 6.55 -19.52
C PHE A 4 22.05 6.30 -19.86
N THR A 5 21.55 7.00 -20.87
CA THR A 5 20.20 6.79 -21.41
C THR A 5 20.28 6.26 -22.83
N MET A 6 19.72 5.07 -23.06
CA MET A 6 19.52 4.53 -24.41
C MET A 6 18.32 5.24 -25.05
N ASN A 7 18.52 5.67 -26.29
CA ASN A 7 17.47 6.35 -27.05
C ASN A 7 16.24 5.43 -27.22
N ALA A 8 15.05 6.03 -27.15
CA ALA A 8 13.77 5.30 -27.25
C ALA A 8 13.58 4.53 -28.58
N ASN A 9 14.27 4.94 -29.64
CA ASN A 9 14.23 4.23 -30.92
C ASN A 9 15.17 3.00 -30.98
N ARG A 10 15.90 2.71 -29.88
CA ARG A 10 16.78 1.53 -29.77
C ARG A 10 16.08 0.47 -28.92
N GLY A 11 15.52 -0.53 -29.57
CA GLY A 11 15.01 -1.72 -28.89
C GLY A 11 16.13 -2.69 -28.49
N ILE A 12 15.86 -3.51 -27.49
CA ILE A 12 16.72 -4.62 -27.07
C ILE A 12 15.95 -5.92 -27.28
N ALA A 13 16.55 -6.85 -28.02
CA ALA A 13 15.99 -8.19 -28.18
C ALA A 13 16.67 -9.17 -27.21
N LEU A 14 15.89 -9.79 -26.35
CA LEU A 14 16.32 -10.96 -25.55
C LEU A 14 16.21 -12.20 -26.45
N GLY A 15 17.32 -12.52 -27.12
CA GLY A 15 17.39 -13.57 -28.16
C GLY A 15 17.39 -14.97 -27.60
N THR A 16 18.40 -15.78 -27.94
CA THR A 16 18.52 -17.19 -27.49
C THR A 16 19.11 -17.36 -26.10
N SER A 17 19.63 -16.28 -25.52
CA SER A 17 20.22 -16.23 -24.17
C SER A 17 19.61 -15.12 -23.33
N HIS A 18 19.80 -15.20 -22.02
CA HIS A 18 19.34 -14.15 -21.08
C HIS A 18 20.07 -12.83 -21.38
N GLY A 19 19.35 -11.71 -21.25
CA GLY A 19 19.93 -10.37 -21.28
C GLY A 19 20.34 -9.92 -19.87
N THR A 20 21.60 -9.51 -19.71
CA THR A 20 22.11 -9.02 -18.43
C THR A 20 22.48 -7.54 -18.51
N PHE A 21 21.94 -6.76 -17.59
CA PHE A 21 22.39 -5.40 -17.30
C PHE A 21 23.16 -5.40 -15.99
N ASN A 22 24.48 -5.22 -16.08
CA ASN A 22 25.32 -5.01 -14.91
C ASN A 22 25.53 -3.50 -14.72
N VAL A 23 24.92 -2.93 -13.69
CA VAL A 23 24.93 -1.50 -13.42
C VAL A 23 25.73 -1.25 -12.15
N ASN A 24 26.84 -0.50 -12.27
CA ASN A 24 27.73 -0.23 -11.14
C ASN A 24 27.05 0.66 -10.09
N SER A 25 27.51 0.52 -8.85
CA SER A 25 27.07 1.40 -7.75
C SER A 25 27.22 2.87 -8.11
N GLY A 26 26.25 3.69 -7.70
CA GLY A 26 26.20 5.14 -7.96
C GLY A 26 25.94 5.51 -9.43
N THR A 27 25.55 4.56 -10.29
CA THR A 27 25.20 4.86 -11.69
C THR A 27 23.79 4.40 -12.04
N THR A 28 23.20 5.07 -13.04
CA THR A 28 21.88 4.78 -13.59
C THR A 28 21.97 4.47 -15.09
N ILE A 29 21.39 3.36 -15.51
CA ILE A 29 21.14 3.08 -16.91
C ILE A 29 19.64 3.20 -17.17
N THR A 30 19.23 4.05 -18.12
CA THR A 30 17.84 4.14 -18.57
C THR A 30 17.70 3.51 -19.94
N VAL A 31 16.83 2.55 -20.08
CA VAL A 31 16.40 1.94 -21.35
C VAL A 31 15.04 2.54 -21.71
N ALA A 32 15.06 3.56 -22.59
CA ALA A 32 13.83 4.22 -23.02
C ALA A 32 13.13 3.48 -24.18
N GLY A 33 13.85 2.60 -24.88
CA GLY A 33 13.28 1.74 -25.91
C GLY A 33 12.64 0.48 -25.35
N ILE A 34 12.08 -0.34 -26.23
CA ILE A 34 11.39 -1.59 -25.89
C ILE A 34 12.43 -2.70 -25.63
N VAL A 35 12.30 -3.40 -24.52
CA VAL A 35 12.95 -4.69 -24.29
C VAL A 35 11.93 -5.79 -24.67
N ALA A 36 12.29 -6.63 -25.64
CA ALA A 36 11.41 -7.65 -26.22
C ALA A 36 12.07 -9.03 -26.26
N GLY A 37 11.27 -10.08 -26.45
CA GLY A 37 11.73 -11.47 -26.59
C GLY A 37 11.13 -12.41 -25.55
N SER A 38 11.49 -13.69 -25.62
CA SER A 38 10.97 -14.74 -24.73
C SER A 38 11.93 -15.15 -23.62
N ASN A 39 13.13 -14.60 -23.62
CA ASN A 39 14.15 -14.93 -22.61
C ASN A 39 14.16 -13.99 -21.42
N ASN A 40 14.92 -14.36 -20.39
CA ASN A 40 14.95 -13.68 -19.11
C ASN A 40 15.78 -12.38 -19.18
N LEU A 41 15.37 -11.43 -18.35
CA LEU A 41 16.11 -10.22 -18.03
C LEU A 41 16.82 -10.40 -16.68
N ILE A 42 18.10 -10.07 -16.62
CA ILE A 42 18.89 -10.08 -15.38
C ILE A 42 19.40 -8.66 -15.11
N LYS A 43 19.04 -8.10 -13.97
CA LYS A 43 19.65 -6.88 -13.42
C LYS A 43 20.66 -7.30 -12.35
N SER A 44 21.92 -6.94 -12.53
CA SER A 44 23.01 -7.16 -11.58
C SER A 44 23.75 -5.86 -11.26
N GLY A 45 24.66 -5.91 -10.26
CA GLY A 45 25.37 -4.71 -9.76
C GLY A 45 24.47 -3.81 -8.94
N ASP A 46 25.08 -2.95 -8.10
CA ASP A 46 24.36 -2.16 -7.07
C ASP A 46 23.74 -0.86 -7.60
N GLY A 47 23.91 -0.55 -8.88
CA GLY A 47 23.31 0.64 -9.51
C GLY A 47 21.84 0.46 -9.88
N ARG A 48 21.28 1.44 -10.55
CA ARG A 48 19.86 1.52 -10.92
C ARG A 48 19.68 1.25 -12.43
N LEU A 49 18.80 0.34 -12.78
CA LEU A 49 18.30 0.15 -14.14
C LEU A 49 16.86 0.67 -14.22
N ILE A 50 16.61 1.58 -15.16
CA ILE A 50 15.25 2.12 -15.42
C ILE A 50 14.77 1.58 -16.76
N LEU A 51 13.63 0.89 -16.75
CA LEU A 51 12.91 0.46 -17.95
C LEU A 51 11.72 1.42 -18.17
N SER A 52 11.91 2.44 -19.00
CA SER A 52 10.87 3.45 -19.23
C SER A 52 10.02 3.21 -20.48
N GLY A 53 10.38 2.21 -21.29
CA GLY A 53 9.59 1.80 -22.45
C GLY A 53 8.44 0.85 -22.10
N VAL A 54 7.57 0.60 -23.07
CA VAL A 54 6.56 -0.47 -23.00
C VAL A 54 7.24 -1.79 -23.37
N ASN A 55 7.76 -2.49 -22.36
CA ASN A 55 8.53 -3.71 -22.59
C ASN A 55 7.61 -4.91 -22.84
N THR A 56 7.99 -5.74 -23.81
CA THR A 56 7.16 -6.87 -24.29
C THR A 56 7.81 -8.25 -24.08
N TYR A 57 8.96 -8.31 -23.38
CA TYR A 57 9.54 -9.60 -23.09
C TYR A 57 8.66 -10.41 -22.13
N SER A 58 8.64 -11.74 -22.34
CA SER A 58 7.78 -12.66 -21.59
C SER A 58 8.53 -13.59 -20.64
N GLY A 59 9.86 -13.60 -20.70
CA GLY A 59 10.71 -14.39 -19.78
C GLY A 59 10.67 -13.85 -18.36
N ASN A 60 11.34 -14.54 -17.44
CA ASN A 60 11.45 -14.09 -16.05
C ASN A 60 12.38 -12.89 -15.89
N THR A 61 12.21 -12.16 -14.79
CA THR A 61 13.11 -11.08 -14.38
C THR A 61 13.87 -11.49 -13.13
N THR A 62 15.18 -11.30 -13.11
CA THR A 62 16.02 -11.51 -11.93
C THR A 62 16.71 -10.22 -11.54
N ILE A 63 16.52 -9.78 -10.30
CA ILE A 63 17.19 -8.65 -9.69
C ILE A 63 18.16 -9.19 -8.66
N SER A 64 19.43 -9.34 -9.03
CA SER A 64 20.46 -9.92 -8.15
C SER A 64 20.98 -8.92 -7.13
N ALA A 65 21.01 -7.63 -7.47
CA ALA A 65 21.40 -6.52 -6.59
C ALA A 65 20.93 -5.17 -7.16
N GLY A 66 21.02 -4.11 -6.37
CA GLY A 66 20.64 -2.74 -6.74
C GLY A 66 19.15 -2.59 -7.02
N THR A 67 18.78 -1.67 -7.90
CA THR A 67 17.39 -1.33 -8.18
C THR A 67 17.03 -1.60 -9.63
N LEU A 68 15.93 -2.31 -9.86
CA LEU A 68 15.20 -2.28 -11.13
C LEU A 68 13.97 -1.40 -10.96
N GLU A 69 13.95 -0.27 -11.64
CA GLU A 69 12.79 0.59 -11.76
C GLU A 69 12.06 0.31 -13.08
N VAL A 70 10.76 0.18 -13.01
CA VAL A 70 9.86 0.14 -14.16
C VAL A 70 9.01 1.42 -14.12
N SER A 71 9.39 2.41 -14.92
CA SER A 71 8.62 3.63 -15.15
C SER A 71 7.78 3.58 -16.43
N GLY A 72 7.98 2.55 -17.24
CA GLY A 72 7.10 2.14 -18.33
C GLY A 72 6.19 0.97 -17.94
N LEU A 73 6.15 -0.08 -18.78
CA LEU A 73 5.35 -1.28 -18.55
C LEU A 73 6.17 -2.56 -18.78
N LEU A 74 5.81 -3.64 -18.09
CA LEU A 74 6.25 -5.02 -18.37
C LEU A 74 5.13 -5.80 -19.05
N GLY A 75 5.46 -6.64 -20.04
CA GLY A 75 4.50 -7.47 -20.76
C GLY A 75 3.34 -6.67 -21.34
N SER A 76 3.60 -5.45 -21.80
CA SER A 76 2.56 -4.51 -22.28
C SER A 76 1.44 -4.21 -21.25
N GLY A 77 1.77 -4.20 -19.97
CA GLY A 77 0.81 -3.94 -18.87
C GLY A 77 0.29 -5.21 -18.18
N THR A 78 0.56 -6.39 -18.72
CA THR A 78 0.29 -7.67 -18.05
C THR A 78 1.51 -8.57 -18.15
N TYR A 79 2.18 -8.80 -17.02
CA TYR A 79 3.42 -9.55 -16.96
C TYR A 79 3.21 -10.85 -16.17
N SER A 80 3.41 -11.99 -16.89
CA SER A 80 3.24 -13.33 -16.33
C SER A 80 4.57 -13.98 -15.92
N GLY A 81 5.71 -13.37 -16.29
CA GLY A 81 7.03 -13.84 -15.86
C GLY A 81 7.22 -13.66 -14.35
N ASN A 82 7.95 -14.58 -13.73
CA ASN A 82 8.30 -14.45 -12.32
C ASN A 82 9.38 -13.39 -12.13
N ILE A 83 9.39 -12.74 -10.97
CA ILE A 83 10.42 -11.79 -10.57
C ILE A 83 11.15 -12.35 -9.35
N SER A 84 12.43 -12.72 -9.52
CA SER A 84 13.30 -13.07 -8.41
C SER A 84 14.05 -11.82 -7.95
N ASN A 85 13.77 -11.31 -6.76
CA ASN A 85 14.24 -10.02 -6.27
C ASN A 85 15.12 -10.18 -5.01
N SER A 86 16.42 -9.91 -5.15
CA SER A 86 17.38 -9.79 -4.04
C SER A 86 17.84 -8.35 -3.80
N GLY A 87 17.30 -7.39 -4.56
CA GLY A 87 17.55 -5.95 -4.43
C GLY A 87 16.25 -5.20 -4.20
N THR A 88 15.99 -4.20 -5.02
CA THR A 88 14.73 -3.43 -5.01
C THR A 88 14.03 -3.53 -6.36
N PHE A 89 12.79 -3.97 -6.36
CA PHE A 89 11.89 -3.81 -7.50
C PHE A 89 11.01 -2.60 -7.26
N GLU A 90 11.15 -1.58 -8.10
CA GLU A 90 10.36 -0.35 -8.01
C GLU A 90 9.44 -0.21 -9.23
N TYR A 91 8.15 -0.01 -8.97
CA TYR A 91 7.18 0.33 -10.00
C TYR A 91 6.77 1.80 -9.85
N SER A 92 7.29 2.67 -10.73
CA SER A 92 7.10 4.13 -10.73
C SER A 92 6.54 4.59 -12.06
N SER A 93 5.38 4.09 -12.44
CA SER A 93 4.66 4.43 -13.66
C SER A 93 3.28 5.00 -13.32
N SER A 94 2.83 5.97 -14.12
CA SER A 94 1.45 6.45 -14.07
C SER A 94 0.45 5.52 -14.76
N SER A 95 0.92 4.47 -15.43
CA SER A 95 0.10 3.45 -16.09
C SER A 95 -0.20 2.29 -15.15
N ASP A 96 -1.23 1.51 -15.48
CA ASP A 96 -1.61 0.33 -14.72
C ASP A 96 -0.80 -0.90 -15.16
N GLN A 97 -0.34 -1.69 -14.21
CA GLN A 97 0.44 -2.90 -14.42
C GLN A 97 -0.15 -4.07 -13.63
N THR A 98 -0.40 -5.18 -14.28
CA THR A 98 -0.67 -6.46 -13.62
C THR A 98 0.57 -7.33 -13.61
N ILE A 99 0.98 -7.84 -12.46
CA ILE A 99 1.98 -8.90 -12.32
C ILE A 99 1.24 -10.14 -11.83
N SER A 100 1.07 -11.13 -12.74
CA SER A 100 0.44 -12.40 -12.43
C SER A 100 1.47 -13.50 -12.09
N GLY A 101 2.74 -13.29 -12.44
CA GLY A 101 3.85 -14.11 -11.98
C GLY A 101 4.14 -13.89 -10.49
N VAL A 102 4.93 -14.78 -9.91
CA VAL A 102 5.36 -14.69 -8.51
C VAL A 102 6.52 -13.72 -8.38
N ILE A 103 6.41 -12.74 -7.46
CA ILE A 103 7.54 -11.95 -7.00
C ILE A 103 8.11 -12.63 -5.76
N SER A 104 9.35 -13.08 -5.81
CA SER A 104 10.02 -13.85 -4.76
C SER A 104 11.35 -13.22 -4.37
N GLY A 105 11.92 -13.69 -3.24
CA GLY A 105 13.25 -13.28 -2.77
C GLY A 105 13.19 -12.39 -1.52
N THR A 106 14.37 -11.92 -1.11
CA THR A 106 14.55 -11.13 0.12
C THR A 106 14.55 -9.61 -0.13
N GLY A 107 14.39 -9.21 -1.38
CA GLY A 107 14.38 -7.79 -1.75
C GLY A 107 13.04 -7.10 -1.49
N ASP A 108 13.06 -5.80 -1.54
CA ASP A 108 11.93 -4.93 -1.25
C ASP A 108 11.15 -4.55 -2.51
N ILE A 109 9.87 -4.28 -2.33
CA ILE A 109 9.00 -3.71 -3.35
C ILE A 109 8.74 -2.25 -3.01
N VAL A 110 8.89 -1.38 -4.00
CA VAL A 110 8.53 0.04 -3.89
C VAL A 110 7.49 0.37 -4.96
N LYS A 111 6.35 0.89 -4.53
CA LYS A 111 5.36 1.50 -5.41
C LYS A 111 5.53 3.02 -5.34
N GLY A 112 6.04 3.61 -6.42
CA GLY A 112 6.05 5.06 -6.66
C GLY A 112 4.97 5.44 -7.66
N ASP A 113 4.82 6.70 -7.98
CA ASP A 113 3.93 7.30 -8.99
C ASP A 113 2.45 6.84 -8.91
N THR A 114 1.56 7.49 -9.66
CA THR A 114 0.10 7.47 -9.52
C THR A 114 -0.60 6.23 -10.10
N GLY A 115 0.09 5.43 -10.93
CA GLY A 115 -0.51 4.25 -11.57
C GLY A 115 -0.82 3.11 -10.59
N THR A 116 -1.53 2.10 -11.07
CA THR A 116 -1.93 0.92 -10.30
C THR A 116 -0.96 -0.23 -10.51
N LEU A 117 -0.51 -0.87 -9.43
CA LEU A 117 0.19 -2.15 -9.48
C LEU A 117 -0.71 -3.25 -8.90
N ILE A 118 -1.17 -4.16 -9.77
CA ILE A 118 -1.99 -5.32 -9.39
C ILE A 118 -1.06 -6.51 -9.15
N LEU A 119 -1.05 -7.03 -7.94
CA LEU A 119 -0.26 -8.18 -7.52
C LEU A 119 -1.15 -9.43 -7.43
N ALA A 120 -1.26 -10.18 -8.53
CA ALA A 120 -2.13 -11.35 -8.63
C ALA A 120 -1.42 -12.68 -8.31
N GLY A 121 -0.09 -12.67 -8.20
CA GLY A 121 0.71 -13.85 -7.82
C GLY A 121 0.71 -14.12 -6.32
N ASN A 122 1.01 -15.37 -5.93
CA ASN A 122 1.31 -15.72 -4.54
C ASN A 122 2.77 -15.33 -4.21
N ASN A 123 2.95 -14.09 -3.81
CA ASN A 123 4.27 -13.49 -3.66
C ASN A 123 4.98 -13.92 -2.37
N THR A 124 6.31 -13.87 -2.39
CA THR A 124 7.16 -14.26 -1.24
C THR A 124 8.29 -13.25 -0.96
N TYR A 125 8.20 -12.03 -1.49
CA TYR A 125 9.15 -10.94 -1.21
C TYR A 125 9.08 -10.49 0.26
N SER A 126 10.05 -9.66 0.69
CA SER A 126 10.24 -9.31 2.10
C SER A 126 9.33 -8.18 2.58
N GLN A 127 9.42 -7.00 1.98
CA GLN A 127 8.74 -5.78 2.46
C GLN A 127 8.16 -4.98 1.31
N MET A 128 7.22 -4.07 1.64
CA MET A 128 6.64 -3.16 0.66
C MET A 128 6.54 -1.74 1.19
N THR A 129 6.94 -0.78 0.35
CA THR A 129 6.71 0.65 0.57
C THR A 129 5.79 1.19 -0.51
N MET A 130 4.74 1.87 -0.10
CA MET A 130 3.73 2.50 -0.96
C MET A 130 3.86 4.03 -0.83
N ASN A 131 4.52 4.66 -1.81
CA ASN A 131 4.74 6.11 -1.82
C ASN A 131 3.58 6.85 -2.49
N ASP A 132 2.99 6.27 -3.53
CA ASP A 132 1.88 6.88 -4.28
C ASP A 132 1.11 5.81 -5.07
N GLY A 133 -0.05 6.18 -5.64
CA GLY A 133 -0.89 5.32 -6.47
C GLY A 133 -1.45 4.11 -5.72
N TYR A 134 -1.76 3.06 -6.46
CA TYR A 134 -2.49 1.92 -5.93
C TYR A 134 -1.67 0.64 -5.95
N ILE A 135 -1.70 -0.10 -4.85
CA ILE A 135 -1.44 -1.54 -4.81
C ILE A 135 -2.78 -2.24 -4.71
N VAL A 136 -3.05 -3.18 -5.62
CA VAL A 136 -4.31 -3.94 -5.66
C VAL A 136 -4.02 -5.42 -5.39
N ILE A 137 -4.72 -5.98 -4.41
CA ILE A 137 -4.62 -7.39 -4.03
C ILE A 137 -6.02 -7.98 -3.77
N ASN A 138 -6.13 -9.30 -3.90
CA ASN A 138 -7.34 -10.05 -3.57
C ASN A 138 -7.15 -11.06 -2.41
N ALA A 139 -5.93 -11.18 -1.90
CA ALA A 139 -5.56 -12.07 -0.79
C ALA A 139 -4.29 -11.57 -0.09
N ASP A 140 -4.06 -12.00 1.15
CA ASP A 140 -2.85 -11.70 1.94
C ASP A 140 -1.56 -12.12 1.23
N SER A 141 -1.60 -13.22 0.45
CA SER A 141 -0.47 -13.73 -0.32
C SER A 141 0.02 -12.77 -1.42
N GLY A 142 -0.76 -11.78 -1.83
CA GLY A 142 -0.32 -10.72 -2.73
C GLY A 142 0.80 -9.85 -2.15
N LEU A 143 0.92 -9.78 -0.82
CA LEU A 143 1.85 -8.92 -0.09
C LEU A 143 3.13 -9.64 0.39
N GLY A 144 3.54 -10.71 -0.27
CA GLY A 144 4.75 -11.44 0.10
C GLY A 144 4.56 -12.37 1.30
N THR A 145 5.65 -12.92 1.82
CA THR A 145 5.62 -13.82 2.99
C THR A 145 5.39 -13.02 4.27
N PRO A 146 4.39 -13.36 5.10
CA PRO A 146 4.26 -12.74 6.41
C PRO A 146 5.49 -13.05 7.28
N PRO A 147 5.96 -12.09 8.09
CA PRO A 147 7.03 -12.38 9.05
C PRO A 147 6.61 -13.43 10.08
N GLY A 148 7.56 -14.17 10.64
CA GLY A 148 7.31 -15.17 11.69
C GLY A 148 6.87 -14.56 13.02
N SER A 149 7.09 -13.26 13.23
CA SER A 149 6.64 -12.46 14.39
C SER A 149 6.25 -11.07 13.93
N ALA A 150 5.50 -10.34 14.75
CA ALA A 150 5.08 -8.97 14.43
C ALA A 150 6.29 -8.09 14.11
N THR A 151 6.37 -7.60 12.88
CA THR A 151 7.49 -6.81 12.36
C THR A 151 6.98 -5.43 11.96
N PRO A 152 7.32 -4.36 12.72
CA PRO A 152 6.94 -3.00 12.34
C PRO A 152 7.48 -2.63 10.96
N GLY A 153 6.65 -1.97 10.15
CA GLY A 153 7.05 -1.48 8.84
C GLY A 153 7.20 -2.54 7.73
N HIS A 154 6.70 -3.77 7.94
CA HIS A 154 6.61 -4.74 6.85
C HIS A 154 5.79 -4.20 5.66
N LEU A 155 4.77 -3.41 5.96
CA LEU A 155 4.02 -2.60 5.01
C LEU A 155 4.16 -1.13 5.40
N THR A 156 4.82 -0.33 4.58
CA THR A 156 5.03 1.10 4.84
C THR A 156 4.19 1.93 3.88
N PHE A 157 3.36 2.81 4.44
CA PHE A 157 2.60 3.81 3.69
C PHE A 157 3.30 5.18 3.82
N ASN A 158 3.54 5.79 2.68
CA ASN A 158 4.08 7.15 2.57
C ASN A 158 3.27 7.98 1.56
N GLY A 159 1.94 7.74 1.49
CA GLY A 159 1.01 8.40 0.57
C GLY A 159 0.16 7.43 -0.28
N GLY A 160 0.62 6.19 -0.47
CA GLY A 160 -0.03 5.23 -1.35
C GLY A 160 -1.30 4.59 -0.79
N ILE A 161 -1.99 3.84 -1.64
CA ILE A 161 -3.29 3.23 -1.38
C ILE A 161 -3.19 1.73 -1.53
N LEU A 162 -3.58 0.98 -0.49
CA LEU A 162 -3.82 -0.45 -0.57
C LEU A 162 -5.30 -0.70 -0.87
N ARG A 163 -5.60 -1.19 -2.06
CA ARG A 163 -6.95 -1.59 -2.46
C ARG A 163 -7.12 -3.10 -2.35
N THR A 164 -8.20 -3.53 -1.70
CA THR A 164 -8.57 -4.95 -1.56
C THR A 164 -9.86 -5.24 -2.31
N THR A 165 -9.81 -6.23 -3.21
CA THR A 165 -10.92 -6.57 -4.12
C THR A 165 -11.70 -7.81 -3.69
N ALA A 166 -11.32 -8.43 -2.57
CA ALA A 166 -11.99 -9.59 -1.97
C ALA A 166 -11.98 -9.50 -0.45
N SER A 167 -12.77 -10.34 0.21
CA SER A 167 -12.75 -10.47 1.68
C SER A 167 -11.65 -11.44 2.11
N PHE A 168 -10.76 -10.99 3.00
CA PHE A 168 -9.73 -11.83 3.62
C PHE A 168 -9.22 -11.21 4.92
N THR A 169 -8.41 -11.99 5.64
CA THR A 169 -7.69 -11.52 6.83
C THR A 169 -6.24 -11.26 6.46
N LEU A 170 -5.76 -10.06 6.72
CA LEU A 170 -4.36 -9.69 6.63
C LEU A 170 -3.62 -10.27 7.85
N ASN A 171 -2.48 -10.92 7.61
CA ASN A 171 -1.71 -11.54 8.67
C ASN A 171 -1.25 -10.50 9.72
N SER A 172 -1.50 -10.77 10.99
CA SER A 172 -1.23 -9.84 12.09
C SER A 172 0.26 -9.57 12.33
N ASN A 173 1.15 -10.40 11.82
CA ASN A 173 2.59 -10.18 11.92
C ASN A 173 3.12 -9.13 10.91
N ARG A 174 2.29 -8.73 9.93
CA ARG A 174 2.62 -7.64 9.02
C ARG A 174 2.39 -6.31 9.72
N GLY A 175 3.36 -5.76 10.44
CA GLY A 175 3.21 -4.42 11.00
C GLY A 175 3.05 -3.38 9.89
N ILE A 176 2.06 -2.51 10.03
CA ILE A 176 1.84 -1.36 9.16
C ILE A 176 2.52 -0.14 9.77
N ASN A 177 3.31 0.59 8.98
CA ASN A 177 3.92 1.86 9.36
C ASN A 177 3.38 3.00 8.48
N LEU A 178 2.79 4.01 9.10
CA LEU A 178 2.30 5.22 8.44
C LEU A 178 3.36 6.32 8.58
N LEU A 179 4.23 6.49 7.56
CA LEU A 179 5.21 7.59 7.53
C LEU A 179 4.53 8.92 7.22
N SER A 180 3.58 8.90 6.29
CA SER A 180 2.67 9.98 5.94
C SER A 180 1.25 9.45 6.07
N HIS A 181 0.30 9.88 5.23
CA HIS A 181 -1.00 9.22 5.20
C HIS A 181 -0.92 7.87 4.47
N GLY A 182 -1.75 6.93 4.89
CA GLY A 182 -1.96 5.66 4.21
C GLY A 182 -3.45 5.39 4.05
N THR A 183 -3.86 5.01 2.85
CA THR A 183 -5.27 4.69 2.58
C THR A 183 -5.46 3.19 2.43
N ILE A 184 -6.44 2.64 3.14
CA ILE A 184 -6.94 1.28 2.92
C ILE A 184 -8.32 1.40 2.26
N LEU A 185 -8.39 1.00 0.98
CA LEU A 185 -9.60 1.00 0.18
C LEU A 185 -10.15 -0.42 0.08
N THR A 186 -11.37 -0.62 0.55
CA THR A 186 -12.08 -1.92 0.46
C THR A 186 -13.21 -1.83 -0.56
N ASP A 187 -13.21 -2.73 -1.54
CA ASP A 187 -14.22 -2.74 -2.61
C ASP A 187 -15.64 -3.07 -2.07
N PRO A 188 -16.69 -2.70 -2.80
CA PRO A 188 -18.07 -2.96 -2.38
C PRO A 188 -18.33 -4.42 -2.02
N GLY A 189 -18.99 -4.67 -0.88
CA GLY A 189 -19.33 -6.02 -0.43
C GLY A 189 -18.15 -6.84 0.12
N THR A 190 -16.94 -6.26 0.20
CA THR A 190 -15.77 -6.95 0.73
C THR A 190 -15.44 -6.50 2.15
N THR A 191 -14.75 -7.38 2.88
CA THR A 191 -14.25 -7.11 4.24
C THR A 191 -12.78 -7.44 4.33
N LEU A 192 -11.97 -6.45 4.68
CA LEU A 192 -10.60 -6.68 5.13
C LEU A 192 -10.55 -6.71 6.65
N THR A 193 -10.05 -7.80 7.22
CA THR A 193 -9.80 -7.91 8.67
C THR A 193 -8.32 -7.79 8.96
N TYR A 194 -7.95 -6.94 9.91
CA TYR A 194 -6.57 -6.79 10.34
C TYR A 194 -6.47 -6.67 11.87
N GLY A 195 -5.76 -7.64 12.47
CA GLY A 195 -5.50 -7.70 13.90
C GLY A 195 -4.07 -7.37 14.31
N GLY A 196 -3.22 -6.96 13.37
CA GLY A 196 -1.85 -6.52 13.65
C GLY A 196 -1.78 -5.06 14.11
N ILE A 197 -0.56 -4.55 14.23
CA ILE A 197 -0.30 -3.20 14.75
C ILE A 197 -0.12 -2.22 13.59
N ILE A 198 -0.86 -1.13 13.64
CA ILE A 198 -0.64 0.06 12.83
C ILE A 198 0.13 1.06 13.70
N ALA A 199 1.29 1.51 13.22
CA ALA A 199 2.17 2.45 13.90
C ALA A 199 2.53 3.63 13.00
N GLY A 200 3.31 4.59 13.52
CA GLY A 200 3.79 5.76 12.78
C GLY A 200 3.04 7.03 13.12
N SER A 201 3.47 8.14 12.52
CA SER A 201 2.88 9.47 12.77
C SER A 201 1.87 9.91 11.71
N GLY A 202 1.73 9.13 10.64
CA GLY A 202 0.80 9.45 9.55
C GLY A 202 -0.65 9.10 9.86
N ASN A 203 -1.55 9.61 9.04
CA ASN A 203 -2.99 9.37 9.15
C ASN A 203 -3.38 8.05 8.49
N LEU A 204 -4.32 7.35 9.09
CA LEU A 204 -5.00 6.21 8.46
C LEU A 204 -6.30 6.68 7.82
N LEU A 205 -6.47 6.43 6.53
CA LEU A 205 -7.70 6.70 5.81
C LEU A 205 -8.39 5.40 5.40
N LYS A 206 -9.64 5.20 5.82
CA LYS A 206 -10.51 4.15 5.32
C LYS A 206 -11.33 4.70 4.16
N ASP A 207 -11.20 4.07 3.00
CA ASP A 207 -11.96 4.41 1.80
C ASP A 207 -12.61 3.18 1.15
N GLY A 208 -13.42 3.42 0.08
CA GLY A 208 -14.23 2.38 -0.56
C GLY A 208 -15.41 1.93 0.30
N THR A 209 -16.46 1.42 -0.33
CA THR A 209 -17.75 1.13 0.33
C THR A 209 -17.81 -0.19 1.08
N GLY A 210 -16.74 -1.00 1.05
CA GLY A 210 -16.60 -2.21 1.86
C GLY A 210 -16.27 -1.92 3.33
N THR A 211 -15.92 -2.97 4.06
CA THR A 211 -15.64 -2.92 5.50
C THR A 211 -14.15 -3.14 5.79
N LEU A 212 -13.56 -2.32 6.64
CA LEU A 212 -12.29 -2.55 7.30
C LEU A 212 -12.55 -2.91 8.77
N VAL A 213 -12.07 -4.05 9.23
CA VAL A 213 -12.12 -4.46 10.63
C VAL A 213 -10.74 -4.32 11.24
N LEU A 214 -10.62 -3.48 12.26
CA LEU A 214 -9.38 -3.32 13.04
C LEU A 214 -9.60 -3.89 14.44
N SER A 215 -8.72 -4.80 14.87
CA SER A 215 -8.76 -5.39 16.20
C SER A 215 -7.41 -5.36 16.93
N GLY A 216 -6.35 -4.86 16.28
CA GLY A 216 -5.04 -4.68 16.88
C GLY A 216 -4.97 -3.47 17.82
N ASN A 217 -4.05 -3.49 18.79
CA ASN A 217 -3.72 -2.33 19.61
C ASN A 217 -2.79 -1.42 18.80
N ASN A 218 -3.37 -0.49 18.07
CA ASN A 218 -2.64 0.41 17.18
C ASN A 218 -1.92 1.50 17.97
N THR A 219 -0.78 1.94 17.46
CA THR A 219 0.08 2.94 18.11
C THR A 219 0.36 4.15 17.21
N ASN A 220 -0.31 4.26 16.06
CA ASN A 220 -0.21 5.43 15.21
C ASN A 220 -0.72 6.68 15.96
N THR A 221 0.02 7.77 15.82
CA THR A 221 -0.33 9.03 16.48
C THR A 221 -1.15 9.97 15.61
N GLY A 222 -1.19 9.74 14.31
CA GLY A 222 -2.02 10.51 13.37
C GLY A 222 -3.51 10.23 13.51
N SER A 223 -4.30 10.97 12.78
CA SER A 223 -5.76 10.86 12.76
C SER A 223 -6.24 9.61 12.03
N VAL A 224 -7.48 9.21 12.30
CA VAL A 224 -8.18 8.15 11.55
C VAL A 224 -9.35 8.79 10.80
N GLY A 225 -9.28 8.75 9.46
CA GLY A 225 -10.34 9.26 8.60
C GLY A 225 -11.21 8.13 8.02
N ILE A 226 -12.53 8.31 8.04
CA ILE A 226 -13.48 7.40 7.42
C ILE A 226 -14.17 8.12 6.26
N ASN A 227 -13.57 7.99 5.06
CA ASN A 227 -14.04 8.69 3.87
C ASN A 227 -15.28 8.03 3.27
N SER A 228 -15.36 6.69 3.33
CA SER A 228 -16.53 5.95 2.86
C SER A 228 -16.56 4.53 3.44
N GLY A 229 -17.70 3.84 3.31
CA GLY A 229 -17.91 2.48 3.81
C GLY A 229 -17.87 2.38 5.33
N THR A 230 -17.41 1.25 5.84
CA THR A 230 -17.45 0.96 7.28
C THR A 230 -16.06 0.69 7.84
N LEU A 231 -15.68 1.39 8.89
CA LEU A 231 -14.62 1.01 9.81
C LEU A 231 -15.26 0.33 11.02
N ARG A 232 -14.90 -0.93 11.30
CA ARG A 232 -15.40 -1.71 12.45
C ARG A 232 -14.30 -1.86 13.49
N ILE A 233 -14.64 -1.54 14.75
CA ILE A 233 -13.74 -1.64 15.89
C ILE A 233 -14.44 -2.23 17.12
N SER A 234 -13.66 -2.73 18.07
CA SER A 234 -14.13 -3.22 19.37
C SER A 234 -13.54 -2.49 20.56
N SER A 235 -12.58 -1.59 20.33
CA SER A 235 -11.90 -0.80 21.35
C SER A 235 -11.37 0.50 20.74
N GLU A 236 -11.26 1.57 21.55
CA GLU A 236 -10.63 2.81 21.13
C GLU A 236 -9.18 2.61 20.69
N ASN A 237 -8.44 1.67 21.32
CA ASN A 237 -7.06 1.35 20.95
C ASN A 237 -6.93 0.85 19.51
N ASN A 238 -8.04 0.46 18.85
CA ASN A 238 -8.00 0.11 17.43
C ASN A 238 -7.86 1.36 16.52
N LEU A 239 -8.06 2.57 17.07
CA LEU A 239 -7.91 3.86 16.36
C LEU A 239 -6.52 4.48 16.52
N GLY A 240 -5.60 3.82 17.21
CA GLY A 240 -4.24 4.31 17.49
C GLY A 240 -4.07 4.84 18.91
N SER A 241 -2.95 5.53 19.13
CA SER A 241 -2.65 6.13 20.43
C SER A 241 -3.65 7.24 20.77
N ILE A 242 -4.08 7.27 22.03
CA ILE A 242 -4.85 8.38 22.58
C ILE A 242 -3.95 9.63 22.63
N PRO A 243 -4.40 10.78 22.14
CA PRO A 243 -3.63 12.02 22.18
C PRO A 243 -3.35 12.47 23.62
N GLY A 244 -2.17 13.02 23.87
CA GLY A 244 -1.81 13.56 25.20
C GLY A 244 -2.54 14.86 25.56
N SER A 245 -3.16 15.52 24.59
CA SER A 245 -4.04 16.70 24.72
C SER A 245 -5.16 16.59 23.71
N PHE A 246 -6.23 17.38 23.89
CA PHE A 246 -7.38 17.36 22.99
C PHE A 246 -6.97 17.60 21.53
N ASP A 247 -7.28 16.62 20.68
CA ASP A 247 -7.11 16.65 19.23
C ASP A 247 -8.51 16.60 18.58
N ALA A 248 -8.96 17.72 18.02
CA ALA A 248 -10.29 17.85 17.47
C ALA A 248 -10.55 16.91 16.28
N ASP A 249 -9.48 16.51 15.58
CA ASP A 249 -9.52 15.75 14.34
C ASP A 249 -8.95 14.33 14.50
N LYS A 250 -8.85 13.80 15.75
CA LYS A 250 -8.35 12.43 15.95
C LYS A 250 -9.17 11.41 15.17
N LEU A 251 -10.48 11.58 15.11
CA LEU A 251 -11.39 10.78 14.32
C LEU A 251 -12.18 11.68 13.35
N MET A 252 -11.97 11.50 12.07
CA MET A 252 -12.58 12.32 11.03
C MET A 252 -13.59 11.51 10.22
N PHE A 253 -14.80 12.04 10.05
CA PHE A 253 -15.80 11.45 9.17
C PHE A 253 -16.03 12.34 7.94
N ASN A 254 -15.94 11.73 6.74
CA ASN A 254 -16.35 12.40 5.52
C ASN A 254 -17.73 11.87 5.04
N ASN A 255 -17.87 10.58 4.77
CA ASN A 255 -19.16 9.94 4.41
C ASN A 255 -19.18 8.47 4.88
N GLY A 256 -18.41 8.12 5.88
CA GLY A 256 -18.26 6.75 6.34
C GLY A 256 -19.02 6.45 7.63
N THR A 257 -19.00 5.18 8.00
CA THR A 257 -19.62 4.64 9.22
C THR A 257 -18.56 4.05 10.13
N LEU A 258 -18.56 4.42 11.42
CA LEU A 258 -17.83 3.72 12.46
C LEU A 258 -18.77 2.72 13.13
N ASN A 259 -18.53 1.42 12.93
CA ASN A 259 -19.30 0.34 13.58
C ASN A 259 -18.60 -0.08 14.88
N ILE A 260 -19.33 0.02 15.99
CA ILE A 260 -18.87 -0.31 17.35
C ILE A 260 -19.43 -1.64 17.77
N THR A 261 -18.57 -2.61 18.11
CA THR A 261 -18.96 -3.98 18.42
C THR A 261 -18.85 -4.35 19.90
N SER A 262 -18.25 -3.51 20.73
CA SER A 262 -18.13 -3.68 22.18
C SER A 262 -18.30 -2.34 22.89
N SER A 263 -18.87 -2.33 24.09
CA SER A 263 -19.03 -1.11 24.87
C SER A 263 -17.70 -0.46 25.14
N MET A 264 -17.60 0.84 24.87
CA MET A 264 -16.38 1.62 25.05
C MET A 264 -16.69 3.09 25.38
N THR A 265 -15.68 3.77 25.89
CA THR A 265 -15.68 5.23 26.04
C THR A 265 -14.58 5.77 25.13
N LEU A 266 -14.86 6.77 24.32
CA LEU A 266 -13.83 7.56 23.67
C LEU A 266 -13.22 8.53 24.69
N ASP A 267 -11.89 8.55 24.72
CA ASP A 267 -11.15 9.43 25.63
C ASP A 267 -11.47 10.91 25.34
N SER A 268 -11.44 11.75 26.35
CA SER A 268 -11.73 13.17 26.21
C SER A 268 -10.77 13.93 25.29
N ASN A 269 -9.61 13.38 25.01
CA ASN A 269 -8.65 13.96 24.09
C ASN A 269 -8.87 13.50 22.63
N SER A 270 -9.70 12.49 22.39
CA SER A 270 -10.03 11.98 21.05
C SER A 270 -11.22 12.71 20.46
N GLY A 271 -10.99 13.88 19.85
CA GLY A 271 -12.02 14.66 19.18
C GLY A 271 -12.57 13.96 17.95
N VAL A 272 -13.81 14.33 17.60
CA VAL A 272 -14.52 13.81 16.41
C VAL A 272 -14.93 14.98 15.54
N SER A 273 -14.50 14.97 14.29
CA SER A 273 -14.86 15.99 13.30
C SER A 273 -15.64 15.39 12.13
N TYR A 274 -16.52 16.22 11.56
CA TYR A 274 -17.39 15.86 10.45
C TYR A 274 -17.17 16.82 9.30
N THR A 275 -16.81 16.30 8.12
CA THR A 275 -16.66 17.10 6.90
C THR A 275 -17.68 16.73 5.83
N GLY A 276 -18.31 15.56 5.91
CA GLY A 276 -19.29 15.04 4.97
C GLY A 276 -20.72 15.01 5.54
N ALA A 277 -21.69 14.83 4.65
CA ALA A 277 -23.11 14.84 4.99
C ALA A 277 -23.64 13.54 5.64
N ASN A 278 -22.93 12.41 5.50
CA ASN A 278 -23.40 11.06 5.86
C ASN A 278 -22.45 10.34 6.86
N ALA A 279 -21.93 11.08 7.83
CA ALA A 279 -21.14 10.48 8.90
C ALA A 279 -22.06 9.74 9.89
N ASN A 280 -21.71 8.51 10.25
CA ASN A 280 -22.57 7.69 11.10
C ASN A 280 -21.78 6.86 12.14
N PHE A 281 -22.32 6.79 13.35
CA PHE A 281 -21.97 5.79 14.36
C PHE A 281 -23.01 4.67 14.30
N ASP A 282 -22.58 3.45 13.96
CA ASP A 282 -23.38 2.24 13.99
C ASP A 282 -22.99 1.42 15.23
N ILE A 283 -23.84 1.41 16.23
CA ILE A 283 -23.59 0.78 17.52
C ILE A 283 -24.41 -0.50 17.60
N ASN A 284 -23.75 -1.63 17.78
CA ASN A 284 -24.42 -2.92 17.85
C ASN A 284 -25.41 -2.99 19.02
N SER A 285 -26.45 -3.80 18.89
CA SER A 285 -27.47 -3.96 19.92
C SER A 285 -26.88 -4.39 21.27
N GLY A 286 -27.28 -3.75 22.35
CA GLY A 286 -26.80 -4.01 23.71
C GLY A 286 -25.41 -3.41 24.02
N ILE A 287 -24.84 -2.62 23.10
CA ILE A 287 -23.56 -1.98 23.25
C ILE A 287 -23.75 -0.48 23.57
N THR A 288 -22.86 0.10 24.35
CA THR A 288 -22.86 1.51 24.71
C THR A 288 -21.57 2.17 24.25
N LEU A 289 -21.69 3.25 23.48
CA LEU A 289 -20.61 4.19 23.19
C LEU A 289 -20.81 5.44 24.06
N THR A 290 -19.82 5.75 24.88
CA THR A 290 -19.81 6.98 25.70
C THR A 290 -18.90 8.01 25.04
N LEU A 291 -19.44 9.20 24.79
CA LEU A 291 -18.70 10.37 24.28
C LEU A 291 -18.74 11.48 25.33
N SER A 292 -17.66 12.23 25.50
CA SER A 292 -17.67 13.48 26.27
C SER A 292 -18.28 14.60 25.43
N LEU A 293 -19.00 15.55 26.05
CA LEU A 293 -19.64 16.69 25.37
C LEU A 293 -18.64 17.64 24.65
N ILE A 294 -17.36 17.56 24.95
CA ILE A 294 -16.32 18.37 24.28
C ILE A 294 -15.86 17.73 22.94
N HIS A 295 -16.36 16.56 22.58
CA HIS A 295 -15.91 15.82 21.39
C HIS A 295 -16.53 16.29 20.06
N ILE A 296 -17.57 17.13 20.09
CA ILE A 296 -18.29 17.51 18.88
C ILE A 296 -17.97 18.96 18.55
N SER A 297 -17.10 19.20 17.59
CA SER A 297 -16.99 20.50 16.92
C SER A 297 -18.02 20.53 15.79
N GLU A 298 -19.08 21.32 15.95
CA GLU A 298 -19.96 21.62 14.80
C GLU A 298 -19.15 22.38 13.73
N PRO A 299 -19.32 22.06 12.43
CA PRO A 299 -18.89 22.95 11.39
C PRO A 299 -19.62 24.28 11.61
N THR A 300 -18.88 25.36 11.72
CA THR A 300 -19.43 26.72 11.86
C THR A 300 -20.44 26.93 10.74
N ARG A 301 -21.74 26.82 11.03
CA ARG A 301 -22.78 27.36 10.17
C ARG A 301 -22.57 28.88 10.15
N GLN A 302 -21.96 29.39 9.07
CA GLN A 302 -22.16 30.78 8.72
C GLN A 302 -23.66 30.95 8.46
N LEU A 303 -24.34 31.53 9.44
CA LEU A 303 -25.67 32.10 9.23
C LEU A 303 -25.50 33.28 8.26
N CYS A 304 -25.85 33.04 7.00
CA CYS A 304 -26.10 34.14 6.06
C CYS A 304 -27.44 34.78 6.37
#